data_3cbc7f52f2172f2ce85cddc3d7af6e08
#
_entry.id   3cbc7f52f2172f2ce85cddc3d7af6e08
#
_cell.length_a   1.000
_cell.length_b   1.000
_cell.length_c   1.000
_cell.angle_alpha   90.00
_cell.angle_beta   90.00
_cell.angle_gamma   90.00
#
_symmetry.space_group_name_H-M   'P 1'
#
loop_
_entity.id
_entity.type
_entity.pdbx_description
1 polymer ?
#
loop_
_entity_poly.entity_id
_entity_poly.type
_entity_poly.pdbx_seq_one_letter_code
_entity_poly.pdbx_strand_id
1 'polypeptide(L)'
;MVDKDKILIIGGYGTVGSIVSRQRALRYPSKIIVGGRNKVKAQMLIEQNGLNAKAIYLDIEKERFKEVDFNEIHTAVNCIETMNISFILECLRFNINYTEVGASFKAHKRFFELSDYIDHADCLVIPSVGLVPGLSNILAFNGAKQFAEIDEIHTYVILGLGESHGVDSVRWMLEKANSSFKIKTKEGSVGVKGFTHPRSTRLLNEQRERTFYLFDFSDHHAIPLLVDTKAIDTRIG
;
A
#
# COMPACT_ATOMS: atom_id res chain seq x y z
N MET A 1 31.69 -10.46 2.52
CA MET A 1 30.40 -9.98 2.02
C MET A 1 29.81 -9.13 3.14
N VAL A 2 29.39 -7.90 2.84
CA VAL A 2 28.67 -7.06 3.82
C VAL A 2 27.33 -7.75 4.10
N ASP A 3 27.01 -7.93 5.38
CA ASP A 3 25.76 -8.58 5.77
C ASP A 3 24.61 -7.60 5.51
N LYS A 4 23.71 -7.94 4.59
CA LYS A 4 22.53 -7.12 4.27
C LYS A 4 21.52 -7.27 5.40
N ASP A 5 21.53 -6.38 6.35
CA ASP A 5 20.67 -6.47 7.53
C ASP A 5 19.83 -5.21 7.80
N LYS A 6 20.02 -4.15 6.99
CA LYS A 6 19.32 -2.88 7.17
C LYS A 6 17.94 -2.89 6.54
N ILE A 7 17.03 -2.15 7.14
CA ILE A 7 15.67 -1.91 6.66
C ILE A 7 15.55 -0.41 6.38
N LEU A 8 15.41 -0.06 5.10
CA LEU A 8 15.20 1.32 4.68
C LEU A 8 13.69 1.63 4.64
N ILE A 9 13.28 2.68 5.35
CA ILE A 9 11.88 3.13 5.36
C ILE A 9 11.81 4.47 4.62
N ILE A 10 11.25 4.43 3.42
CA ILE A 10 11.11 5.59 2.52
C ILE A 10 9.86 6.37 2.93
N GLY A 11 9.99 7.69 3.09
CA GLY A 11 8.94 8.51 3.69
C GLY A 11 8.74 8.22 5.18
N GLY A 12 9.78 7.72 5.87
CA GLY A 12 9.73 7.15 7.21
C GLY A 12 9.37 8.13 8.34
N TYR A 13 9.25 9.43 8.06
CA TYR A 13 8.74 10.45 9.00
C TYR A 13 7.35 10.99 8.63
N GLY A 14 6.73 10.45 7.56
CA GLY A 14 5.34 10.73 7.21
C GLY A 14 4.34 10.05 8.15
N THR A 15 3.04 10.23 7.91
CA THR A 15 1.98 9.67 8.77
C THR A 15 2.11 8.16 8.95
N VAL A 16 2.14 7.39 7.88
CA VAL A 16 2.32 5.93 7.93
C VAL A 16 3.77 5.57 8.28
N GLY A 17 4.73 6.21 7.59
CA GLY A 17 6.15 5.90 7.75
C GLY A 17 6.67 6.08 9.18
N SER A 18 6.18 7.07 9.93
CA SER A 18 6.60 7.28 11.32
C SER A 18 6.13 6.14 12.25
N ILE A 19 4.97 5.59 11.99
CA ILE A 19 4.46 4.43 12.74
C ILE A 19 5.34 3.20 12.42
N VAL A 20 5.60 2.95 11.13
CA VAL A 20 6.45 1.85 10.69
C VAL A 20 7.85 2.00 11.25
N SER A 21 8.46 3.20 11.16
CA SER A 21 9.80 3.48 11.67
C SER A 21 9.93 3.19 13.17
N ARG A 22 8.99 3.67 13.97
CA ARG A 22 8.97 3.44 15.41
C ARG A 22 8.84 1.95 15.75
N GLN A 23 7.84 1.29 15.17
CA GLN A 23 7.59 -0.13 15.45
C GLN A 23 8.75 -1.03 15.02
N ARG A 24 9.37 -0.73 13.87
CA ARG A 24 10.50 -1.52 13.39
C ARG A 24 11.79 -1.24 14.17
N ALA A 25 12.06 0.02 14.57
CA ALA A 25 13.24 0.36 15.36
C ALA A 25 13.22 -0.29 16.77
N LEU A 26 12.05 -0.44 17.37
CA LEU A 26 11.90 -1.17 18.63
C LEU A 26 12.22 -2.67 18.48
N ARG A 27 11.82 -3.27 17.36
CA ARG A 27 12.03 -4.70 17.10
C ARG A 27 13.41 -5.01 16.54
N TYR A 28 13.99 -4.11 15.76
CA TYR A 28 15.25 -4.26 15.06
C TYR A 28 16.16 -3.05 15.34
N PRO A 29 16.64 -2.87 16.58
CA PRO A 29 17.48 -1.72 16.94
C PRO A 29 18.74 -1.68 16.08
N SER A 30 19.19 -0.49 15.71
CA SER A 30 20.33 -0.19 14.82
C SER A 30 20.22 -0.68 13.38
N LYS A 31 19.11 -1.33 12.99
CA LYS A 31 18.92 -1.82 11.62
C LYS A 31 18.05 -0.89 10.77
N ILE A 32 17.38 0.09 11.36
CA ILE A 32 16.44 0.96 10.67
C ILE A 32 17.12 2.20 10.10
N ILE A 33 16.83 2.47 8.83
CA ILE A 33 17.21 3.69 8.13
C ILE A 33 15.93 4.45 7.77
N VAL A 34 15.79 5.67 8.29
CA VAL A 34 14.64 6.55 8.02
C VAL A 34 15.01 7.49 6.87
N GLY A 35 14.45 7.24 5.69
CA GLY A 35 14.75 7.98 4.47
C GLY A 35 13.64 8.93 4.05
N GLY A 36 14.02 10.08 3.46
CA GLY A 36 13.08 10.99 2.84
C GLY A 36 13.71 12.34 2.48
N ARG A 37 12.93 13.21 1.83
CA ARG A 37 13.39 14.52 1.30
C ARG A 37 13.80 15.54 2.37
N ASN A 38 13.48 15.29 3.62
CA ASN A 38 13.86 16.16 4.72
C ASN A 38 14.55 15.33 5.83
N LYS A 39 15.88 15.27 5.76
CA LYS A 39 16.70 14.54 6.71
C LYS A 39 16.56 15.05 8.14
N VAL A 40 16.32 16.38 8.31
CA VAL A 40 16.11 16.97 9.64
C VAL A 40 14.84 16.41 10.29
N LYS A 41 13.73 16.30 9.53
CA LYS A 41 12.50 15.67 10.07
C LYS A 41 12.70 14.20 10.41
N ALA A 42 13.49 13.46 9.62
CA ALA A 42 13.84 12.09 9.92
C ALA A 42 14.66 11.98 11.22
N GLN A 43 15.63 12.86 11.40
CA GLN A 43 16.46 12.94 12.59
C GLN A 43 15.63 13.31 13.84
N MET A 44 14.75 14.32 13.71
CA MET A 44 13.83 14.70 14.80
C MET A 44 12.92 13.55 15.23
N LEU A 45 12.37 12.75 14.29
CA LEU A 45 11.57 11.57 14.63
C LEU A 45 12.39 10.58 15.46
N ILE A 46 13.64 10.33 15.08
CA ILE A 46 14.54 9.41 15.78
C ILE A 46 14.80 9.89 17.22
N GLU A 47 15.20 11.16 17.38
CA GLU A 47 15.53 11.76 18.66
C GLU A 47 14.33 11.83 19.62
N GLN A 48 13.19 12.33 19.13
CA GLN A 48 11.96 12.48 19.94
C GLN A 48 11.41 11.15 20.45
N ASN A 49 11.71 10.05 19.76
CA ASN A 49 11.25 8.71 20.16
C ASN A 49 12.37 7.82 20.70
N GLY A 50 13.59 8.34 20.90
CA GLY A 50 14.72 7.57 21.41
C GLY A 50 15.07 6.34 20.56
N LEU A 51 14.90 6.44 19.24
CA LEU A 51 15.08 5.29 18.35
C LEU A 51 16.58 5.07 18.04
N ASN A 52 17.02 3.83 18.08
CA ASN A 52 18.33 3.46 17.56
C ASN A 52 18.22 3.20 16.05
N ALA A 53 18.26 4.29 15.26
CA ALA A 53 18.08 4.30 13.82
C ALA A 53 18.95 5.39 13.16
N LYS A 54 19.11 5.33 11.85
CA LYS A 54 19.88 6.30 11.04
C LYS A 54 18.94 7.12 10.17
N ALA A 55 19.16 8.44 10.08
CA ALA A 55 18.46 9.32 9.14
C ALA A 55 19.29 9.53 7.88
N ILE A 56 18.65 9.44 6.70
CA ILE A 56 19.28 9.77 5.41
C ILE A 56 18.41 10.71 4.57
N TYR A 57 19.06 11.47 3.70
CA TYR A 57 18.36 12.16 2.62
C TYR A 57 18.10 11.18 1.48
N LEU A 58 16.84 11.14 1.02
CA LEU A 58 16.40 10.30 -0.09
C LEU A 58 15.24 10.96 -0.83
N ASP A 59 15.38 11.16 -2.14
CA ASP A 59 14.30 11.63 -3.02
C ASP A 59 14.13 10.64 -4.19
N ILE A 60 13.15 9.75 -4.08
CA ILE A 60 12.90 8.73 -5.11
C ILE A 60 12.27 9.29 -6.38
N GLU A 61 11.58 10.44 -6.30
CA GLU A 61 11.02 11.12 -7.48
C GLU A 61 12.10 11.77 -8.35
N LYS A 62 13.17 12.28 -7.71
CA LYS A 62 14.29 12.94 -8.40
C LYS A 62 15.53 12.06 -8.51
N GLU A 63 15.42 10.78 -8.24
CA GLU A 63 16.49 9.78 -8.34
C GLU A 63 17.75 10.15 -7.55
N ARG A 64 17.55 10.75 -6.36
CA ARG A 64 18.64 11.18 -5.49
C ARG A 64 18.90 10.15 -4.40
N PHE A 65 19.75 9.15 -4.72
CA PHE A 65 20.03 7.98 -3.88
C PHE A 65 21.45 7.98 -3.26
N LYS A 66 22.19 9.09 -3.33
CA LYS A 66 23.61 9.15 -2.94
C LYS A 66 23.91 8.72 -1.49
N GLU A 67 22.96 8.89 -0.57
CA GLU A 67 23.14 8.48 0.83
C GLU A 67 22.69 7.03 1.07
N VAL A 68 22.19 6.32 0.05
CA VAL A 68 21.75 4.93 0.16
C VAL A 68 22.90 4.00 -0.17
N ASP A 69 23.34 3.21 0.79
CA ASP A 69 24.22 2.07 0.52
C ASP A 69 23.36 0.82 0.27
N PHE A 70 23.13 0.51 -0.99
CA PHE A 70 22.31 -0.63 -1.40
C PHE A 70 22.91 -1.99 -0.98
N ASN A 71 24.22 -2.05 -0.66
CA ASN A 71 24.85 -3.29 -0.21
C ASN A 71 24.51 -3.65 1.25
N GLU A 72 24.11 -2.67 2.06
CA GLU A 72 23.70 -2.91 3.46
C GLU A 72 22.20 -3.24 3.58
N ILE A 73 21.38 -2.91 2.54
CA ILE A 73 19.92 -2.99 2.65
C ILE A 73 19.42 -4.39 2.33
N HIS A 74 18.72 -5.00 3.28
CA HIS A 74 17.98 -6.23 3.12
C HIS A 74 16.56 -5.98 2.58
N THR A 75 15.89 -4.95 3.12
CA THR A 75 14.49 -4.66 2.79
C THR A 75 14.26 -3.16 2.67
N ALA A 76 13.56 -2.74 1.63
CA ALA A 76 13.05 -1.37 1.47
C ALA A 76 11.52 -1.36 1.66
N VAL A 77 11.05 -0.50 2.56
CA VAL A 77 9.62 -0.26 2.83
C VAL A 77 9.25 1.12 2.33
N ASN A 78 8.50 1.22 1.26
CA ASN A 78 8.07 2.49 0.71
C ASN A 78 6.70 2.90 1.29
N CYS A 79 6.69 4.01 2.03
CA CYS A 79 5.49 4.58 2.67
C CYS A 79 4.96 5.82 1.93
N ILE A 80 5.37 6.04 0.69
CA ILE A 80 4.86 7.13 -0.17
C ILE A 80 4.39 6.54 -1.50
N GLU A 81 3.33 7.10 -2.05
CA GLU A 81 2.91 6.73 -3.40
C GLU A 81 3.80 7.45 -4.42
N THR A 82 4.35 6.71 -5.39
CA THR A 82 5.19 7.21 -6.46
C THR A 82 4.89 6.50 -7.77
N MET A 83 5.10 7.19 -8.89
CA MET A 83 5.08 6.59 -10.22
C MET A 83 6.49 6.26 -10.74
N ASN A 84 7.51 6.77 -10.07
CA ASN A 84 8.90 6.53 -10.45
C ASN A 84 9.33 5.10 -10.08
N ILE A 85 9.85 4.37 -11.07
CA ILE A 85 10.28 2.97 -10.92
C ILE A 85 11.79 2.82 -10.65
N SER A 86 12.57 3.91 -10.79
CA SER A 86 14.04 3.84 -10.72
C SER A 86 14.55 3.23 -9.41
N PHE A 87 13.89 3.58 -8.28
CA PHE A 87 14.27 3.00 -6.99
C PHE A 87 13.94 1.50 -6.89
N ILE A 88 12.84 1.06 -7.50
CA ILE A 88 12.47 -0.37 -7.56
C ILE A 88 13.50 -1.13 -8.38
N LEU A 89 13.92 -0.59 -9.54
CA LEU A 89 14.95 -1.19 -10.39
C LEU A 89 16.28 -1.35 -9.64
N GLU A 90 16.70 -0.36 -8.84
CA GLU A 90 17.87 -0.52 -7.97
C GLU A 90 17.66 -1.61 -6.91
N CYS A 91 16.47 -1.71 -6.31
CA CYS A 91 16.17 -2.80 -5.38
C CYS A 91 16.31 -4.18 -6.05
N LEU A 92 15.76 -4.35 -7.25
CA LEU A 92 15.88 -5.60 -8.02
C LEU A 92 17.34 -5.91 -8.36
N ARG A 93 18.09 -4.91 -8.86
CA ARG A 93 19.51 -5.03 -9.19
C ARG A 93 20.37 -5.51 -8.03
N PHE A 94 20.06 -5.03 -6.83
CA PHE A 94 20.78 -5.39 -5.61
C PHE A 94 20.11 -6.51 -4.81
N ASN A 95 19.11 -7.22 -5.33
CA ASN A 95 18.34 -8.26 -4.63
C ASN A 95 17.87 -7.80 -3.24
N ILE A 96 17.19 -6.66 -3.20
CA ILE A 96 16.61 -6.06 -2.00
C ILE A 96 15.12 -6.34 -2.00
N ASN A 97 14.61 -6.95 -0.95
CA ASN A 97 13.17 -7.11 -0.79
C ASN A 97 12.49 -5.75 -0.77
N TYR A 98 11.44 -5.58 -1.58
CA TYR A 98 10.71 -4.33 -1.68
C TYR A 98 9.25 -4.51 -1.30
N THR A 99 8.75 -3.60 -0.49
CA THR A 99 7.31 -3.53 -0.19
C THR A 99 6.85 -2.08 -0.16
N GLU A 100 5.60 -1.83 -0.56
CA GLU A 100 5.04 -0.49 -0.52
C GLU A 100 3.60 -0.43 -0.05
N VAL A 101 3.26 0.71 0.56
CA VAL A 101 1.92 1.09 0.96
C VAL A 101 1.33 1.96 -0.15
N GLY A 102 0.78 1.35 -1.17
CA GLY A 102 0.15 2.05 -2.29
C GLY A 102 -1.33 1.71 -2.40
N ALA A 103 -2.19 2.72 -2.60
CA ALA A 103 -3.63 2.52 -2.69
C ALA A 103 -4.17 2.61 -4.14
N SER A 104 -3.46 3.28 -5.05
CA SER A 104 -3.96 3.48 -6.40
C SER A 104 -3.59 2.32 -7.34
N PHE A 105 -4.56 1.90 -8.14
CA PHE A 105 -4.31 0.89 -9.18
C PHE A 105 -3.29 1.36 -10.23
N LYS A 106 -3.24 2.66 -10.50
CA LYS A 106 -2.26 3.24 -11.43
C LYS A 106 -0.82 2.98 -10.95
N ALA A 107 -0.54 3.18 -9.67
CA ALA A 107 0.76 2.87 -9.09
C ALA A 107 1.02 1.35 -9.06
N HIS A 108 0.00 0.55 -8.79
CA HIS A 108 0.10 -0.91 -8.80
C HIS A 108 0.43 -1.47 -10.18
N LYS A 109 -0.14 -0.90 -11.25
CA LYS A 109 0.05 -1.38 -12.63
C LYS A 109 1.51 -1.42 -13.07
N ARG A 110 2.37 -0.53 -12.59
CA ARG A 110 3.81 -0.53 -12.93
C ARG A 110 4.53 -1.84 -12.55
N PHE A 111 4.04 -2.57 -11.54
CA PHE A 111 4.62 -3.86 -11.17
C PHE A 111 4.34 -4.96 -12.20
N PHE A 112 3.23 -4.89 -12.93
CA PHE A 112 2.99 -5.78 -14.07
C PHE A 112 3.95 -5.48 -15.21
N GLU A 113 4.30 -4.19 -15.41
CA GLU A 113 5.27 -3.76 -16.43
C GLU A 113 6.70 -4.19 -16.05
N LEU A 114 6.95 -4.45 -14.77
CA LEU A 114 8.23 -4.93 -14.24
C LEU A 114 8.25 -6.44 -13.97
N SER A 115 7.19 -7.20 -14.33
CA SER A 115 7.08 -8.63 -13.99
C SER A 115 8.31 -9.44 -14.39
N ASP A 116 8.80 -9.28 -15.62
CA ASP A 116 9.98 -10.00 -16.11
C ASP A 116 11.23 -9.72 -15.28
N TYR A 117 11.42 -8.47 -14.83
CA TYR A 117 12.55 -8.11 -13.96
C TYR A 117 12.39 -8.69 -12.56
N ILE A 118 11.16 -8.69 -12.04
CA ILE A 118 10.84 -9.22 -10.71
C ILE A 118 11.04 -10.74 -10.68
N ASP A 119 10.58 -11.44 -11.71
CA ASP A 119 10.67 -12.90 -11.79
C ASP A 119 12.11 -13.42 -11.92
N HIS A 120 13.04 -12.57 -12.39
CA HIS A 120 14.46 -12.90 -12.49
C HIS A 120 15.30 -12.43 -11.30
N ALA A 121 14.74 -11.65 -10.39
CA ALA A 121 15.43 -11.15 -9.20
C ALA A 121 15.34 -12.15 -8.03
N ASP A 122 16.41 -12.26 -7.26
CA ASP A 122 16.44 -13.09 -6.03
C ASP A 122 15.96 -12.24 -4.83
N CYS A 123 14.75 -11.69 -4.94
CA CYS A 123 14.14 -10.90 -3.88
C CYS A 123 12.60 -10.90 -3.99
N LEU A 124 11.94 -10.54 -2.90
CA LEU A 124 10.48 -10.41 -2.85
C LEU A 124 10.05 -8.98 -3.16
N VAL A 125 9.02 -8.85 -4.00
CA VAL A 125 8.34 -7.57 -4.26
C VAL A 125 6.88 -7.70 -3.88
N ILE A 126 6.45 -6.93 -2.86
CA ILE A 126 5.09 -7.00 -2.33
C ILE A 126 4.47 -5.60 -2.40
N PRO A 127 3.74 -5.28 -3.46
CA PRO A 127 3.03 -4.00 -3.58
C PRO A 127 1.74 -3.98 -2.76
N SER A 128 1.21 -2.78 -2.55
CA SER A 128 -0.15 -2.58 -2.00
C SER A 128 -0.38 -3.16 -0.60
N VAL A 129 0.61 -3.03 0.29
CA VAL A 129 0.51 -3.49 1.67
C VAL A 129 -0.21 -2.46 2.53
N GLY A 130 -1.51 -2.65 2.72
CA GLY A 130 -2.37 -1.75 3.50
C GLY A 130 -3.63 -2.45 4.02
N LEU A 131 -4.63 -1.64 4.36
CA LEU A 131 -5.95 -2.13 4.75
C LEU A 131 -6.75 -2.53 3.49
N VAL A 132 -6.88 -1.58 2.55
CA VAL A 132 -7.59 -1.70 1.27
C VAL A 132 -6.81 -0.88 0.23
N PRO A 133 -6.03 -1.51 -0.61
CA PRO A 133 -5.73 -2.94 -0.75
C PRO A 133 -4.75 -3.50 0.29
N GLY A 134 -4.67 -4.80 0.37
CA GLY A 134 -3.75 -5.56 1.22
C GLY A 134 -4.50 -6.54 2.10
N LEU A 135 -4.94 -6.15 3.30
CA LEU A 135 -5.71 -7.04 4.19
C LEU A 135 -7.02 -7.49 3.53
N SER A 136 -7.72 -6.60 2.83
CA SER A 136 -8.93 -6.93 2.06
C SER A 136 -8.68 -8.05 1.05
N ASN A 137 -7.56 -8.02 0.34
CA ASN A 137 -7.20 -9.04 -0.64
C ASN A 137 -6.96 -10.41 0.02
N ILE A 138 -6.26 -10.41 1.17
CA ILE A 138 -5.99 -11.64 1.94
C ILE A 138 -7.31 -12.23 2.47
N LEU A 139 -8.20 -11.38 2.98
CA LEU A 139 -9.52 -11.80 3.48
C LEU A 139 -10.39 -12.36 2.35
N ALA A 140 -10.44 -11.68 1.21
CA ALA A 140 -11.18 -12.15 0.03
C ALA A 140 -10.64 -13.52 -0.45
N PHE A 141 -9.32 -13.66 -0.59
CA PHE A 141 -8.68 -14.90 -1.00
C PHE A 141 -8.93 -16.06 -0.03
N ASN A 142 -8.79 -15.82 1.28
CA ASN A 142 -9.03 -16.87 2.27
C ASN A 142 -10.53 -17.20 2.42
N GLY A 143 -11.40 -16.20 2.30
CA GLY A 143 -12.85 -16.41 2.29
C GLY A 143 -13.28 -17.25 1.09
N ALA A 144 -12.73 -16.96 -0.08
CA ALA A 144 -13.02 -17.67 -1.32
C ALA A 144 -12.77 -19.19 -1.22
N LYS A 145 -11.76 -19.61 -0.48
CA LYS A 145 -11.43 -21.04 -0.28
C LYS A 145 -12.53 -21.84 0.42
N GLN A 146 -13.52 -21.17 1.01
CA GLN A 146 -14.64 -21.84 1.70
C GLN A 146 -15.79 -22.19 0.74
N PHE A 147 -15.71 -21.78 -0.52
CA PHE A 147 -16.78 -21.93 -1.51
C PHE A 147 -16.26 -22.68 -2.75
N ALA A 148 -17.12 -23.49 -3.37
CA ALA A 148 -16.80 -24.19 -4.62
C ALA A 148 -16.79 -23.21 -5.82
N GLU A 149 -17.70 -22.24 -5.82
CA GLU A 149 -17.81 -21.18 -6.81
C GLU A 149 -18.11 -19.85 -6.12
N ILE A 150 -17.65 -18.76 -6.71
CA ILE A 150 -17.86 -17.40 -6.19
C ILE A 150 -18.56 -16.55 -7.23
N ASP A 151 -19.77 -16.17 -6.95
CA ASP A 151 -20.53 -15.28 -7.82
C ASP A 151 -20.10 -13.81 -7.63
N GLU A 152 -20.04 -13.36 -6.38
CA GLU A 152 -19.81 -11.97 -6.06
C GLU A 152 -18.90 -11.80 -4.83
N ILE A 153 -18.03 -10.80 -4.86
CA ILE A 153 -17.24 -10.37 -3.72
C ILE A 153 -17.57 -8.91 -3.41
N HIS A 154 -18.04 -8.64 -2.19
CA HIS A 154 -18.35 -7.30 -1.73
C HIS A 154 -17.45 -6.95 -0.54
N THR A 155 -16.63 -5.91 -0.69
CA THR A 155 -15.80 -5.36 0.39
C THR A 155 -16.44 -4.08 0.92
N TYR A 156 -16.69 -4.02 2.21
CA TYR A 156 -17.22 -2.83 2.88
C TYR A 156 -16.17 -2.24 3.81
N VAL A 157 -15.85 -0.97 3.58
CA VAL A 157 -14.81 -0.23 4.32
C VAL A 157 -15.47 0.83 5.16
N ILE A 158 -15.21 0.81 6.47
CA ILE A 158 -15.60 1.87 7.38
C ILE A 158 -14.35 2.65 7.76
N LEU A 159 -14.37 3.95 7.51
CA LEU A 159 -13.33 4.86 7.95
C LEU A 159 -13.86 5.72 9.11
N GLY A 160 -13.12 5.75 10.21
CA GLY A 160 -13.45 6.59 11.37
C GLY A 160 -13.24 8.07 11.03
N LEU A 161 -14.29 8.89 11.20
CA LEU A 161 -14.22 10.33 10.99
C LEU A 161 -13.42 11.08 12.08
N GLY A 162 -13.17 10.44 13.21
CA GLY A 162 -12.44 11.01 14.36
C GLY A 162 -10.95 10.73 14.38
N GLU A 163 -10.41 10.02 13.40
CA GLU A 163 -8.99 9.68 13.35
C GLU A 163 -8.17 10.75 12.63
N SER A 164 -6.92 10.91 13.05
CA SER A 164 -5.96 11.81 12.37
C SER A 164 -5.54 11.22 11.04
N HIS A 165 -6.06 11.75 9.95
CA HIS A 165 -5.65 11.39 8.60
C HIS A 165 -4.54 12.32 8.10
N GLY A 166 -3.57 11.78 7.37
CA GLY A 166 -2.57 12.59 6.68
C GLY A 166 -3.21 13.44 5.57
N VAL A 167 -2.64 14.63 5.32
CA VAL A 167 -3.14 15.55 4.27
C VAL A 167 -3.23 14.85 2.90
N ASP A 168 -2.26 14.00 2.58
CA ASP A 168 -2.23 13.26 1.31
C ASP A 168 -3.36 12.22 1.24
N SER A 169 -3.70 11.57 2.36
CA SER A 169 -4.82 10.62 2.44
C SER A 169 -6.17 11.32 2.23
N VAL A 170 -6.35 12.51 2.82
CA VAL A 170 -7.57 13.32 2.62
C VAL A 170 -7.69 13.77 1.17
N ARG A 171 -6.60 14.26 0.59
CA ARG A 171 -6.57 14.66 -0.83
C ARG A 171 -6.93 13.49 -1.74
N TRP A 172 -6.29 12.34 -1.54
CA TRP A 172 -6.56 11.11 -2.29
C TRP A 172 -8.05 10.71 -2.17
N MET A 173 -8.64 10.76 -0.97
CA MET A 173 -10.04 10.45 -0.76
C MET A 173 -10.96 11.38 -1.56
N LEU A 174 -10.70 12.70 -1.55
CA LEU A 174 -11.48 13.68 -2.29
C LEU A 174 -11.35 13.49 -3.82
N GLU A 175 -10.15 13.18 -4.31
CA GLU A 175 -9.91 12.88 -5.73
C GLU A 175 -10.68 11.61 -6.15
N LYS A 176 -10.63 10.56 -5.34
CA LYS A 176 -11.31 9.29 -5.61
C LYS A 176 -12.83 9.37 -5.48
N ALA A 177 -13.33 10.24 -4.62
CA ALA A 177 -14.78 10.47 -4.47
C ALA A 177 -15.46 10.92 -5.77
N ASN A 178 -14.73 11.62 -6.65
CA ASN A 178 -15.25 12.12 -7.92
C ASN A 178 -14.65 11.40 -9.14
N SER A 179 -13.89 10.34 -8.94
CA SER A 179 -13.26 9.58 -10.02
C SER A 179 -14.28 8.70 -10.76
N SER A 180 -13.99 8.42 -12.03
CA SER A 180 -14.68 7.37 -12.80
C SER A 180 -13.74 6.16 -12.92
N PHE A 181 -14.26 4.98 -12.67
CA PHE A 181 -13.49 3.73 -12.70
C PHE A 181 -14.36 2.58 -13.22
N LYS A 182 -13.75 1.42 -13.41
CA LYS A 182 -14.47 0.23 -13.89
C LYS A 182 -14.56 -0.81 -12.78
N ILE A 183 -15.71 -1.47 -12.70
CA ILE A 183 -15.92 -2.64 -11.85
C ILE A 183 -16.27 -3.84 -12.71
N LYS A 184 -15.98 -5.06 -12.23
CA LYS A 184 -16.42 -6.32 -12.85
C LYS A 184 -17.83 -6.63 -12.36
N THR A 185 -18.77 -6.81 -13.26
CA THR A 185 -20.13 -7.28 -12.99
C THR A 185 -20.37 -8.61 -13.70
N LYS A 186 -21.50 -9.28 -13.44
CA LYS A 186 -21.89 -10.52 -14.13
C LYS A 186 -22.03 -10.34 -15.64
N GLU A 187 -22.37 -9.13 -16.07
CA GLU A 187 -22.56 -8.77 -17.49
C GLU A 187 -21.25 -8.28 -18.13
N GLY A 188 -20.16 -8.18 -17.38
CA GLY A 188 -18.88 -7.70 -17.85
C GLY A 188 -18.37 -6.47 -17.11
N SER A 189 -17.48 -5.71 -17.73
CA SER A 189 -16.87 -4.52 -17.13
C SER A 189 -17.75 -3.29 -17.33
N VAL A 190 -18.16 -2.65 -16.25
CA VAL A 190 -19.05 -1.46 -16.26
C VAL A 190 -18.33 -0.25 -15.68
N GLY A 191 -18.45 0.91 -16.37
CA GLY A 191 -17.95 2.19 -15.88
C GLY A 191 -18.89 2.76 -14.81
N VAL A 192 -18.33 3.16 -13.68
CA VAL A 192 -19.05 3.74 -12.54
C VAL A 192 -18.34 4.98 -12.02
N LYS A 193 -19.02 5.74 -11.17
CA LYS A 193 -18.47 6.93 -10.52
C LYS A 193 -18.37 6.70 -9.00
N GLY A 194 -17.36 7.29 -8.38
CA GLY A 194 -17.22 7.27 -6.94
C GLY A 194 -18.41 7.90 -6.22
N PHE A 195 -18.70 7.44 -5.04
CA PHE A 195 -19.84 7.83 -4.19
C PHE A 195 -21.21 7.66 -4.85
N THR A 196 -21.34 6.70 -5.77
CA THR A 196 -22.62 6.34 -6.42
C THR A 196 -23.06 4.93 -6.05
N HIS A 197 -24.25 4.51 -6.53
CA HIS A 197 -24.81 3.17 -6.35
C HIS A 197 -24.85 2.74 -4.88
N PRO A 198 -25.62 3.44 -4.03
CA PRO A 198 -25.72 3.10 -2.59
C PRO A 198 -26.22 1.68 -2.40
N ARG A 199 -25.64 0.99 -1.41
CA ARG A 199 -26.08 -0.32 -0.94
C ARG A 199 -26.16 -0.29 0.58
N SER A 200 -27.32 -0.57 1.13
CA SER A 200 -27.49 -0.72 2.59
C SER A 200 -27.26 -2.16 2.99
N THR A 201 -26.51 -2.36 4.05
CA THR A 201 -26.27 -3.67 4.63
C THR A 201 -26.08 -3.56 6.15
N ARG A 202 -26.42 -4.65 6.84
CA ARG A 202 -26.15 -4.77 8.27
C ARG A 202 -24.85 -5.53 8.47
N LEU A 203 -23.90 -4.90 9.13
CA LEU A 203 -22.64 -5.57 9.48
C LEU A 203 -22.84 -6.48 10.69
N LEU A 204 -21.94 -7.48 10.82
CA LEU A 204 -21.91 -8.35 11.99
C LEU A 204 -21.77 -7.50 13.27
N ASN A 205 -22.59 -7.82 14.26
CA ASN A 205 -22.65 -7.12 15.55
C ASN A 205 -23.20 -5.68 15.53
N GLU A 206 -23.75 -5.21 14.42
CA GLU A 206 -24.47 -3.92 14.37
C GLU A 206 -25.98 -4.11 14.36
N GLN A 207 -26.69 -3.25 15.10
CA GLN A 207 -28.16 -3.28 15.13
C GLN A 207 -28.79 -2.53 13.96
N ARG A 208 -28.06 -1.55 13.38
CA ARG A 208 -28.56 -0.68 12.31
C ARG A 208 -27.90 -1.04 10.99
N GLU A 209 -28.64 -0.83 9.92
CA GLU A 209 -28.07 -0.87 8.57
C GLU A 209 -27.23 0.39 8.34
N ARG A 210 -26.13 0.19 7.59
CA ARG A 210 -25.30 1.28 7.05
C ARG A 210 -25.40 1.32 5.55
N THR A 211 -25.35 2.52 5.00
CA THR A 211 -25.30 2.73 3.55
C THR A 211 -23.86 2.93 3.11
N PHE A 212 -23.46 2.15 2.14
CA PHE A 212 -22.13 2.18 1.54
C PHE A 212 -22.21 2.57 0.07
N TYR A 213 -21.23 3.30 -0.41
CA TYR A 213 -21.13 3.81 -1.77
C TYR A 213 -19.92 3.23 -2.47
N LEU A 214 -20.01 3.03 -3.79
CA LEU A 214 -18.86 2.60 -4.59
C LEU A 214 -17.70 3.57 -4.42
N PHE A 215 -16.49 3.03 -4.27
CA PHE A 215 -15.29 3.84 -4.13
C PHE A 215 -14.12 3.21 -4.89
N ASP A 216 -13.30 4.05 -5.56
CA ASP A 216 -12.21 3.61 -6.44
C ASP A 216 -11.00 3.09 -5.65
N PHE A 217 -11.16 1.92 -5.04
CA PHE A 217 -10.07 1.16 -4.48
C PHE A 217 -9.45 0.22 -5.53
N SER A 218 -8.17 -0.04 -5.44
CA SER A 218 -7.49 -0.97 -6.36
C SER A 218 -7.94 -2.44 -6.22
N ASP A 219 -8.68 -2.78 -5.19
CA ASP A 219 -9.30 -4.09 -4.96
C ASP A 219 -10.13 -4.57 -6.14
N HIS A 220 -10.82 -3.64 -6.83
CA HIS A 220 -11.59 -3.94 -8.06
C HIS A 220 -10.74 -4.64 -9.13
N HIS A 221 -9.44 -4.41 -9.11
CA HIS A 221 -8.48 -4.94 -10.07
C HIS A 221 -7.59 -6.04 -9.47
N ALA A 222 -7.24 -5.93 -8.19
CA ALA A 222 -6.31 -6.84 -7.54
C ALA A 222 -6.98 -8.17 -7.15
N ILE A 223 -8.18 -8.13 -6.58
CA ILE A 223 -8.88 -9.35 -6.14
C ILE A 223 -9.18 -10.30 -7.30
N PRO A 224 -9.63 -9.84 -8.51
CA PRO A 224 -9.87 -10.73 -9.65
C PRO A 224 -8.62 -11.46 -10.17
N LEU A 225 -7.41 -11.02 -9.80
CA LEU A 225 -6.17 -11.74 -10.11
C LEU A 225 -5.92 -12.92 -9.16
N LEU A 226 -6.54 -12.90 -7.99
CA LEU A 226 -6.34 -13.90 -6.93
C LEU A 226 -7.52 -14.88 -6.83
N VAL A 227 -8.71 -14.42 -7.20
CA VAL A 227 -9.97 -15.15 -7.04
C VAL A 227 -10.78 -15.05 -8.31
N ASP A 228 -11.19 -16.20 -8.86
CA ASP A 228 -12.18 -16.20 -9.95
C ASP A 228 -13.55 -15.87 -9.37
N THR A 229 -14.13 -14.76 -9.82
CA THR A 229 -15.44 -14.28 -9.39
C THR A 229 -16.14 -13.59 -10.56
N LYS A 230 -17.46 -13.67 -10.62
CA LYS A 230 -18.27 -13.04 -11.68
C LYS A 230 -18.42 -11.53 -11.47
N ALA A 231 -18.44 -11.10 -10.23
CA ALA A 231 -18.57 -9.68 -9.91
C ALA A 231 -17.79 -9.29 -8.65
N ILE A 232 -17.34 -8.02 -8.62
CA ILE A 232 -16.65 -7.46 -7.44
C ILE A 232 -16.98 -5.99 -7.28
N ASP A 233 -17.24 -5.57 -6.06
CA ASP A 233 -17.26 -4.16 -5.68
C ASP A 233 -16.65 -3.92 -4.29
N THR A 234 -16.04 -2.74 -4.15
CA THR A 234 -15.54 -2.22 -2.87
C THR A 234 -16.22 -0.90 -2.59
N ARG A 235 -16.75 -0.76 -1.39
CA ARG A 235 -17.60 0.34 -0.97
C ARG A 235 -17.11 0.94 0.32
N ILE A 236 -17.38 2.24 0.50
CA ILE A 236 -17.06 3.02 1.70
C ILE A 236 -18.35 3.56 2.34
N GLY A 237 -18.40 3.61 3.69
CA GLY A 237 -19.53 4.13 4.46
C GLY A 237 -19.16 4.57 5.86
#